data_9679e6027db86a3144943f707342b1bc
#
_entry.id   9679e6027db86a3144943f707342b1bc
#
_cell.length_a   1.000
_cell.length_b   1.000
_cell.length_c   1.000
_cell.angle_alpha   90.00
_cell.angle_beta   90.00
_cell.angle_gamma   90.00
#
_symmetry.space_group_name_H-M   'P 1'
#
loop_
_entity.id
_entity.type
_entity.pdbx_description
1 polymer ?
#
loop_
_entity_poly.entity_id
_entity_poly.type
_entity_poly.pdbx_seq_one_letter_code
_entity_poly.pdbx_strand_id
1 'polypeptide(L)'
;MIIRPGSIVSALQKLSCLAAVLGLAGIAPAIAAEPKPDAAVKMKYIDASVTLEKQIRTNAPLAENLLAEGKHWIEENRGNAAKEFKASPELFRDGRAWTFERSYAQTSNVGGRYVSIVRTDYVYTGGAHPNTLIDTILWNDETRKQISIRPFFKETADNGPTLKALRDAAIAAVKAEKKERGIEDSGDIDWYQGILPALLKVGAISLAPSTVAGKSAGLAFHYSPYAVGPYAEGSYTVFVPWETFKAHLSPQGLAIFGGDRPPDTKPDAE
;
A
#
# COMPACT_ATOMS: atom_id res chain seq x y z
N MET A 1 73.73 8.84 -32.82
CA MET A 1 74.23 10.19 -33.15
C MET A 1 73.50 11.16 -32.23
N ILE A 2 73.96 11.33 -31.10
CA ILE A 2 74.50 12.44 -30.32
C ILE A 2 74.11 13.79 -30.93
N ILE A 3 73.35 14.63 -30.20
CA ILE A 3 73.73 15.94 -29.71
C ILE A 3 72.60 16.54 -28.85
N ARG A 4 72.88 16.83 -27.58
CA ARG A 4 72.32 17.87 -26.69
C ARG A 4 73.09 19.17 -26.96
N PRO A 5 72.87 20.34 -26.31
CA PRO A 5 71.83 20.88 -25.40
C PRO A 5 71.44 22.33 -25.73
N GLY A 6 70.62 22.96 -24.93
CA GLY A 6 70.45 24.42 -24.95
C GLY A 6 69.47 24.93 -23.91
N SER A 7 69.98 25.25 -22.72
CA SER A 7 69.29 26.06 -21.68
C SER A 7 69.15 27.50 -22.11
N ILE A 8 68.03 28.18 -21.83
CA ILE A 8 68.01 29.61 -21.47
C ILE A 8 66.92 29.88 -20.43
N VAL A 9 67.39 30.50 -19.37
CA VAL A 9 66.64 31.00 -18.20
C VAL A 9 66.02 32.35 -18.57
N SER A 10 64.83 32.69 -18.04
CA SER A 10 64.42 33.98 -17.53
C SER A 10 62.89 34.12 -17.53
N ALA A 11 62.23 34.43 -16.51
CA ALA A 11 61.96 35.57 -15.73
C ALA A 11 60.65 35.39 -14.95
N LEU A 12 60.69 35.68 -13.70
CA LEU A 12 59.55 35.78 -12.79
C LEU A 12 58.51 36.79 -13.25
N GLN A 13 57.25 36.41 -13.22
CA GLN A 13 56.16 37.35 -12.95
C GLN A 13 55.18 36.73 -11.96
N LYS A 14 55.16 37.29 -10.76
CA LYS A 14 54.19 36.99 -9.71
C LYS A 14 52.85 37.59 -10.13
N LEU A 15 51.85 36.76 -10.38
CA LEU A 15 50.45 37.17 -10.41
C LEU A 15 49.76 36.52 -9.23
N SER A 16 49.39 37.33 -8.24
CA SER A 16 48.54 36.94 -7.12
C SER A 16 47.12 36.74 -7.63
N CYS A 17 46.68 35.49 -7.78
CA CYS A 17 45.28 35.19 -7.97
C CYS A 17 44.61 35.04 -6.60
N LEU A 18 43.78 36.01 -6.28
CA LEU A 18 42.84 36.00 -5.15
C LEU A 18 41.77 34.91 -5.43
N ALA A 19 41.88 33.75 -4.79
CA ALA A 19 40.87 32.71 -4.88
C ALA A 19 39.68 33.14 -4.02
N ALA A 20 38.59 33.58 -4.66
CA ALA A 20 37.28 33.71 -4.03
C ALA A 20 36.71 32.31 -3.77
N VAL A 21 36.77 31.89 -2.52
CA VAL A 21 36.05 30.68 -2.07
C VAL A 21 34.56 31.00 -2.02
N LEU A 22 33.83 30.71 -3.09
CA LEU A 22 32.36 30.63 -3.05
C LEU A 22 32.01 29.42 -2.22
N GLY A 23 31.58 29.65 -0.98
CA GLY A 23 30.96 28.63 -0.12
C GLY A 23 29.64 28.15 -0.76
N LEU A 24 29.67 27.01 -1.40
CA LEU A 24 28.43 26.24 -1.68
C LEU A 24 27.89 25.80 -0.32
N ALA A 25 26.91 26.54 0.21
CA ALA A 25 26.05 26.04 1.26
C ALA A 25 25.28 24.84 0.69
N GLY A 26 25.75 23.64 0.98
CA GLY A 26 25.02 22.40 0.66
C GLY A 26 23.69 22.44 1.39
N ILE A 27 22.60 22.57 0.63
CA ILE A 27 21.25 22.32 1.12
C ILE A 27 21.20 20.80 1.35
N ALA A 28 21.41 20.37 2.59
CA ALA A 28 21.12 19.01 2.98
C ALA A 28 19.62 18.77 2.72
N PRO A 29 19.24 17.68 2.04
CA PRO A 29 17.83 17.35 1.91
C PRO A 29 17.26 17.22 3.33
N ALA A 30 16.22 17.99 3.64
CA ALA A 30 15.47 17.81 4.86
C ALA A 30 14.85 16.42 4.79
N ILE A 31 15.38 15.48 5.58
CA ILE A 31 14.74 14.19 5.81
C ILE A 31 13.39 14.56 6.45
N ALA A 32 12.31 14.36 5.70
CA ALA A 32 10.97 14.54 6.24
C ALA A 32 10.85 13.64 7.47
N ALA A 33 10.57 14.21 8.63
CA ALA A 33 10.36 13.43 9.83
C ALA A 33 9.17 12.48 9.57
N GLU A 34 9.35 11.20 9.86
CA GLU A 34 8.25 10.22 9.76
C GLU A 34 7.04 10.72 10.56
N PRO A 35 5.83 10.60 9.99
CA PRO A 35 4.64 11.09 10.66
C PRO A 35 4.46 10.35 12.00
N LYS A 36 4.28 11.12 13.07
CA LYS A 36 4.03 10.56 14.40
C LYS A 36 2.78 9.67 14.35
N PRO A 37 2.85 8.43 14.89
CA PRO A 37 1.69 7.53 14.95
C PRO A 37 0.53 8.16 15.73
N ASP A 38 -0.70 7.84 15.33
CA ASP A 38 -1.94 8.27 16.01
C ASP A 38 -2.20 7.46 17.29
N ALA A 39 -1.67 6.22 17.35
CA ALA A 39 -1.59 5.41 18.56
C ALA A 39 -0.33 4.55 18.51
N ALA A 40 0.30 4.34 19.67
CA ALA A 40 1.47 3.48 19.77
C ALA A 40 1.62 2.88 21.16
N VAL A 41 2.22 1.71 21.23
CA VAL A 41 2.72 1.07 22.46
C VAL A 41 4.12 0.52 22.23
N LYS A 42 5.03 0.79 23.17
CA LYS A 42 6.39 0.25 23.13
C LYS A 42 6.75 -0.34 24.46
N MET A 43 7.08 -1.65 24.44
CA MET A 43 7.50 -2.43 25.60
C MET A 43 8.66 -3.32 25.18
N LYS A 44 9.33 -3.97 26.15
CA LYS A 44 10.46 -4.87 25.86
C LYS A 44 10.14 -6.06 24.94
N TYR A 45 8.85 -6.38 24.74
CA TYR A 45 8.39 -7.51 23.95
C TYR A 45 7.49 -7.12 22.76
N ILE A 46 7.11 -5.83 22.64
CA ILE A 46 6.28 -5.33 21.54
C ILE A 46 6.63 -3.88 21.23
N ASP A 47 6.68 -3.57 19.94
CA ASP A 47 6.63 -2.22 19.39
C ASP A 47 5.46 -2.20 18.39
N ALA A 48 4.38 -1.50 18.73
CA ALA A 48 3.18 -1.47 17.89
C ALA A 48 2.69 -0.05 17.67
N SER A 49 2.26 0.24 16.45
CA SER A 49 1.79 1.57 16.05
C SER A 49 0.62 1.52 15.08
N VAL A 50 -0.15 2.60 15.07
CA VAL A 50 -1.25 2.86 14.13
C VAL A 50 -1.08 4.25 13.57
N THR A 51 -1.13 4.37 12.24
CA THR A 51 -1.02 5.65 11.52
C THR A 51 -2.19 5.83 10.58
N LEU A 52 -2.85 6.97 10.65
CA LEU A 52 -3.86 7.41 9.70
C LEU A 52 -3.25 8.39 8.72
N GLU A 53 -3.56 8.27 7.44
CA GLU A 53 -3.20 9.28 6.45
C GLU A 53 -3.86 10.63 6.76
N LYS A 54 -3.21 11.74 6.37
CA LYS A 54 -3.70 13.10 6.65
C LYS A 54 -5.14 13.33 6.20
N GLN A 55 -5.52 12.82 5.04
CA GLN A 55 -6.86 12.97 4.48
C GLN A 55 -7.93 12.31 5.36
N ILE A 56 -7.63 11.14 5.92
CA ILE A 56 -8.54 10.44 6.84
C ILE A 56 -8.79 11.27 8.10
N ARG A 57 -7.77 11.93 8.63
CA ARG A 57 -7.89 12.78 9.84
C ARG A 57 -8.83 13.96 9.66
N THR A 58 -9.10 14.38 8.42
CA THR A 58 -10.07 15.47 8.14
C THR A 58 -11.53 15.02 8.24
N ASN A 59 -11.79 13.71 8.25
CA ASN A 59 -13.11 13.10 8.42
C ASN A 59 -13.20 12.48 9.83
N ALA A 60 -13.65 13.26 10.81
CA ALA A 60 -13.62 12.85 12.20
C ALA A 60 -14.35 11.52 12.49
N PRO A 61 -15.58 11.25 11.99
CA PRO A 61 -16.25 9.98 12.22
C PRO A 61 -15.49 8.77 11.66
N LEU A 62 -14.88 8.91 10.48
CA LEU A 62 -14.05 7.88 9.88
C LEU A 62 -12.77 7.66 10.69
N ALA A 63 -12.07 8.74 11.03
CA ALA A 63 -10.85 8.69 11.81
C ALA A 63 -11.05 8.03 13.18
N GLU A 64 -12.13 8.39 13.90
CA GLU A 64 -12.49 7.78 15.17
C GLU A 64 -12.76 6.28 15.04
N ASN A 65 -13.49 5.86 14.00
CA ASN A 65 -13.78 4.44 13.75
C ASN A 65 -12.49 3.63 13.48
N LEU A 66 -11.64 4.12 12.58
CA LEU A 66 -10.39 3.45 12.23
C LEU A 66 -9.39 3.43 13.40
N LEU A 67 -9.33 4.53 14.16
CA LEU A 67 -8.45 4.60 15.32
C LEU A 67 -8.92 3.65 16.45
N ALA A 68 -10.22 3.50 16.64
CA ALA A 68 -10.77 2.54 17.59
C ALA A 68 -10.43 1.11 17.20
N GLU A 69 -10.59 0.75 15.92
CA GLU A 69 -10.18 -0.55 15.36
C GLU A 69 -8.66 -0.78 15.54
N GLY A 70 -7.85 0.22 15.19
CA GLY A 70 -6.40 0.13 15.32
C GLY A 70 -5.92 -0.03 16.77
N LYS A 71 -6.52 0.68 17.72
CA LYS A 71 -6.21 0.52 19.16
C LYS A 71 -6.57 -0.88 19.66
N HIS A 72 -7.72 -1.41 19.24
CA HIS A 72 -8.11 -2.78 19.59
C HIS A 72 -7.09 -3.80 19.07
N TRP A 73 -6.67 -3.65 17.81
CA TRP A 73 -5.62 -4.49 17.22
C TRP A 73 -4.27 -4.40 17.97
N ILE A 74 -3.85 -3.21 18.41
CA ILE A 74 -2.66 -3.05 19.26
C ILE A 74 -2.81 -3.86 20.54
N GLU A 75 -3.96 -3.77 21.23
CA GLU A 75 -4.19 -4.45 22.50
C GLU A 75 -4.22 -5.98 22.36
N GLU A 76 -4.81 -6.51 21.28
CA GLU A 76 -4.78 -7.94 20.97
C GLU A 76 -3.34 -8.44 20.76
N ASN A 77 -2.55 -7.73 19.93
CA ASN A 77 -1.16 -8.11 19.68
C ASN A 77 -0.28 -7.96 20.93
N ARG A 78 -0.53 -6.92 21.73
CA ARG A 78 0.13 -6.74 23.03
C ARG A 78 -0.14 -7.91 23.97
N GLY A 79 -1.39 -8.38 24.03
CA GLY A 79 -1.77 -9.55 24.82
C GLY A 79 -1.07 -10.83 24.33
N ASN A 80 -1.00 -11.04 23.02
CA ASN A 80 -0.34 -12.20 22.42
C ASN A 80 1.19 -12.17 22.65
N ALA A 81 1.84 -11.04 22.41
CA ALA A 81 3.26 -10.85 22.66
C ALA A 81 3.62 -11.03 24.14
N ALA A 82 2.77 -10.56 25.07
CA ALA A 82 2.97 -10.74 26.51
C ALA A 82 2.88 -12.20 26.94
N LYS A 83 1.98 -12.99 26.34
CA LYS A 83 1.86 -14.44 26.58
C LYS A 83 3.11 -15.16 26.10
N GLU A 84 3.55 -14.88 24.87
CA GLU A 84 4.75 -15.49 24.30
C GLU A 84 6.01 -15.09 25.08
N PHE A 85 6.12 -13.82 25.48
CA PHE A 85 7.25 -13.37 26.30
C PHE A 85 7.35 -14.12 27.64
N LYS A 86 6.23 -14.54 28.23
CA LYS A 86 6.24 -15.37 29.44
C LYS A 86 6.61 -16.82 29.16
N ALA A 87 6.18 -17.36 28.01
CA ALA A 87 6.42 -18.75 27.63
C ALA A 87 7.84 -18.96 27.11
N SER A 88 8.37 -18.02 26.33
CA SER A 88 9.64 -18.15 25.57
C SER A 88 10.43 -16.82 25.63
N PRO A 89 10.89 -16.37 26.80
CA PRO A 89 11.56 -15.08 26.96
C PRO A 89 12.86 -14.96 26.14
N GLU A 90 13.48 -16.09 25.78
CA GLU A 90 14.65 -16.14 24.92
C GLU A 90 14.44 -15.60 23.52
N LEU A 91 13.21 -15.63 22.98
CA LEU A 91 12.87 -15.07 21.68
C LEU A 91 12.96 -13.53 21.65
N PHE A 92 12.91 -12.90 22.82
CA PHE A 92 12.91 -11.44 22.99
C PHE A 92 14.22 -10.88 23.54
N ARG A 93 15.31 -11.67 23.52
CA ARG A 93 16.63 -11.23 23.95
C ARG A 93 17.20 -10.20 22.97
N ASP A 94 18.15 -9.41 23.46
CA ASP A 94 18.89 -8.43 22.66
C ASP A 94 17.99 -7.34 22.03
N GLY A 95 16.87 -6.99 22.69
CA GLY A 95 15.96 -5.95 22.25
C GLY A 95 15.05 -6.33 21.07
N ARG A 96 14.94 -7.63 20.74
CA ARG A 96 14.09 -8.14 19.67
C ARG A 96 12.61 -8.18 20.08
N ALA A 97 12.00 -7.00 20.20
CA ALA A 97 10.55 -6.91 20.35
C ALA A 97 9.83 -7.35 19.07
N TRP A 98 8.64 -7.93 19.19
CA TRP A 98 7.74 -8.08 18.04
C TRP A 98 7.31 -6.72 17.55
N THR A 99 7.26 -6.53 16.23
CA THR A 99 6.89 -5.26 15.60
C THR A 99 5.56 -5.41 14.88
N PHE A 100 4.66 -4.46 15.11
CA PHE A 100 3.34 -4.39 14.52
C PHE A 100 3.06 -2.95 14.09
N GLU A 101 2.92 -2.71 12.78
CA GLU A 101 2.59 -1.40 12.25
C GLU A 101 1.34 -1.50 11.40
N ARG A 102 0.33 -0.72 11.71
CA ARG A 102 -0.89 -0.62 10.93
C ARG A 102 -1.02 0.77 10.35
N SER A 103 -1.21 0.87 9.05
CA SER A 103 -1.48 2.11 8.35
C SER A 103 -2.82 2.06 7.64
N TYR A 104 -3.47 3.23 7.56
CA TYR A 104 -4.69 3.42 6.81
C TYR A 104 -4.48 4.55 5.80
N ALA A 105 -4.66 4.27 4.53
CA ALA A 105 -4.52 5.22 3.43
C ALA A 105 -5.83 5.33 2.65
N GLN A 106 -6.25 6.56 2.33
CA GLN A 106 -7.41 6.81 1.50
C GLN A 106 -7.04 6.68 0.03
N THR A 107 -7.66 5.75 -0.68
CA THR A 107 -7.41 5.53 -2.10
C THR A 107 -8.41 6.24 -3.02
N SER A 108 -9.62 6.46 -2.55
CA SER A 108 -10.63 7.22 -3.32
C SER A 108 -11.70 7.84 -2.43
N ASN A 109 -12.39 8.84 -2.98
CA ASN A 109 -13.60 9.42 -2.41
C ASN A 109 -14.60 9.66 -3.55
N VAL A 110 -15.63 8.83 -3.60
CA VAL A 110 -16.64 8.84 -4.65
C VAL A 110 -17.84 9.66 -4.20
N GLY A 111 -17.98 10.84 -4.78
CA GLY A 111 -19.09 11.75 -4.55
C GLY A 111 -19.21 12.29 -3.12
N GLY A 112 -18.12 12.31 -2.34
CA GLY A 112 -18.17 12.71 -0.93
C GLY A 112 -18.91 11.70 -0.04
N ARG A 113 -19.38 10.59 -0.61
CA ARG A 113 -20.22 9.61 0.07
C ARG A 113 -19.49 8.30 0.37
N TYR A 114 -18.70 7.80 -0.58
CA TYR A 114 -18.02 6.52 -0.43
C TYR A 114 -16.51 6.73 -0.40
N VAL A 115 -15.92 6.46 0.75
CA VAL A 115 -14.47 6.59 0.96
C VAL A 115 -13.86 5.20 1.02
N SER A 116 -12.92 4.93 0.12
CA SER A 116 -12.16 3.68 0.12
C SER A 116 -10.85 3.86 0.84
N ILE A 117 -10.56 2.95 1.75
CA ILE A 117 -9.36 2.91 2.57
C ILE A 117 -8.64 1.60 2.30
N VAL A 118 -7.34 1.65 2.08
CA VAL A 118 -6.44 0.49 2.18
C VAL A 118 -5.85 0.47 3.58
N ARG A 119 -5.95 -0.68 4.24
CA ARG A 119 -5.31 -0.98 5.50
C ARG A 119 -4.13 -1.89 5.23
N THR A 120 -2.95 -1.50 5.68
CA THR A 120 -1.73 -2.29 5.58
C THR A 120 -1.23 -2.60 6.98
N ASP A 121 -1.02 -3.88 7.27
CA ASP A 121 -0.42 -4.37 8.50
C ASP A 121 0.96 -4.93 8.19
N TYR A 122 2.01 -4.33 8.77
CA TYR A 122 3.34 -4.90 8.82
C TYR A 122 3.49 -5.65 10.14
N VAL A 123 3.92 -6.91 10.06
CA VAL A 123 4.03 -7.80 11.24
C VAL A 123 5.37 -8.52 11.20
N TYR A 124 6.17 -8.33 12.25
CA TYR A 124 7.41 -9.07 12.46
C TYR A 124 7.45 -9.70 13.85
N THR A 125 7.48 -11.03 13.91
CA THR A 125 7.47 -11.81 15.15
C THR A 125 8.71 -12.67 15.30
N GLY A 126 9.83 -12.26 14.68
CA GLY A 126 11.13 -12.94 14.80
C GLY A 126 11.40 -14.02 13.76
N GLY A 127 10.66 -14.06 12.65
CA GLY A 127 10.92 -14.95 11.50
C GLY A 127 12.05 -14.46 10.59
N ALA A 128 12.22 -15.14 9.45
CA ALA A 128 13.22 -14.79 8.44
C ALA A 128 12.96 -13.43 7.77
N HIS A 129 11.69 -13.03 7.67
CA HIS A 129 11.22 -11.76 7.12
C HIS A 129 9.90 -11.36 7.77
N PRO A 130 9.51 -10.07 7.70
CA PRO A 130 8.18 -9.61 8.09
C PRO A 130 7.10 -10.14 7.15
N ASN A 131 5.84 -10.06 7.60
CA ASN A 131 4.66 -10.24 6.77
C ASN A 131 3.96 -8.90 6.57
N THR A 132 3.47 -8.68 5.35
CA THR A 132 2.60 -7.55 5.03
C THR A 132 1.23 -8.09 4.67
N LEU A 133 0.19 -7.62 5.37
CA LEU A 133 -1.20 -7.98 5.10
C LEU A 133 -1.93 -6.73 4.61
N ILE A 134 -2.67 -6.87 3.50
CA ILE A 134 -3.41 -5.78 2.89
C ILE A 134 -4.90 -6.13 2.92
N ASP A 135 -5.70 -5.20 3.41
CA ASP A 135 -7.15 -5.30 3.42
C ASP A 135 -7.76 -3.93 3.06
N THR A 136 -9.07 -3.89 2.86
CA THR A 136 -9.77 -2.67 2.45
C THR A 136 -11.01 -2.42 3.28
N ILE A 137 -11.30 -1.14 3.48
CA ILE A 137 -12.50 -0.67 4.14
C ILE A 137 -13.21 0.28 3.18
N LEU A 138 -14.49 0.02 2.94
CA LEU A 138 -15.36 0.94 2.25
C LEU A 138 -16.28 1.62 3.26
N TRP A 139 -16.10 2.91 3.44
CA TRP A 139 -16.86 3.72 4.36
C TRP A 139 -17.97 4.48 3.63
N ASN A 140 -19.18 4.45 4.17
CA ASN A 140 -20.27 5.29 3.72
C ASN A 140 -20.42 6.47 4.69
N ASP A 141 -20.09 7.66 4.21
CA ASP A 141 -20.02 8.87 5.03
C ASP A 141 -21.40 9.38 5.48
N GLU A 142 -22.44 9.14 4.67
CA GLU A 142 -23.82 9.49 5.04
C GLU A 142 -24.34 8.66 6.22
N THR A 143 -24.05 7.37 6.22
CA THR A 143 -24.50 6.45 7.28
C THR A 143 -23.49 6.31 8.41
N ARG A 144 -22.25 6.81 8.21
CA ARG A 144 -21.10 6.67 9.12
C ARG A 144 -20.83 5.22 9.50
N LYS A 145 -20.82 4.34 8.47
CA LYS A 145 -20.63 2.89 8.66
C LYS A 145 -19.73 2.33 7.58
N GLN A 146 -19.00 1.30 7.94
CA GLN A 146 -18.37 0.42 6.96
C GLN A 146 -19.45 -0.35 6.20
N ILE A 147 -19.28 -0.47 4.91
CA ILE A 147 -20.18 -1.23 4.03
C ILE A 147 -19.36 -2.16 3.14
N SER A 148 -20.02 -3.10 2.47
CA SER A 148 -19.43 -3.88 1.40
C SER A 148 -19.77 -3.28 0.04
N ILE A 149 -19.18 -3.82 -1.05
CA ILE A 149 -19.53 -3.44 -2.43
C ILE A 149 -20.90 -4.01 -2.88
N ARG A 150 -21.57 -4.85 -2.07
CA ARG A 150 -22.82 -5.52 -2.41
C ARG A 150 -23.90 -4.59 -2.99
N PRO A 151 -24.16 -3.39 -2.45
CA PRO A 151 -25.20 -2.50 -2.98
C PRO A 151 -24.99 -2.09 -4.44
N PHE A 152 -23.76 -2.13 -4.93
CA PHE A 152 -23.43 -1.69 -6.28
C PHE A 152 -23.68 -2.76 -7.36
N PHE A 153 -24.01 -3.98 -6.95
CA PHE A 153 -24.24 -5.10 -7.85
C PHE A 153 -25.67 -5.64 -7.75
N LYS A 154 -26.18 -6.23 -8.84
CA LYS A 154 -27.49 -6.87 -8.88
C LYS A 154 -27.55 -8.07 -7.95
N GLU A 155 -26.44 -8.80 -7.82
CA GLU A 155 -26.26 -9.92 -6.90
C GLU A 155 -24.77 -10.10 -6.57
N THR A 156 -24.47 -10.73 -5.45
CA THR A 156 -23.10 -11.06 -5.00
C THR A 156 -23.10 -12.39 -4.25
N ALA A 157 -23.88 -13.34 -4.75
CA ALA A 157 -23.87 -14.70 -4.22
C ALA A 157 -22.51 -15.36 -4.52
N ASP A 158 -22.04 -16.17 -3.58
CA ASP A 158 -20.82 -16.95 -3.80
C ASP A 158 -21.04 -17.90 -5.00
N ASN A 159 -20.06 -17.95 -5.88
CA ASN A 159 -20.12 -18.61 -7.18
C ASN A 159 -21.19 -18.06 -8.13
N GLY A 160 -21.80 -16.91 -7.82
CA GLY A 160 -22.73 -16.22 -8.72
C GLY A 160 -22.02 -15.58 -9.92
N PRO A 161 -22.78 -15.17 -10.95
CA PRO A 161 -22.22 -14.62 -12.18
C PRO A 161 -21.37 -13.34 -11.94
N THR A 162 -21.77 -12.47 -11.02
CA THR A 162 -21.01 -11.26 -10.68
C THR A 162 -19.64 -11.61 -10.11
N LEU A 163 -19.58 -12.45 -9.07
CA LEU A 163 -18.32 -12.77 -8.42
C LEU A 163 -17.41 -13.64 -9.30
N LYS A 164 -17.96 -14.45 -10.20
CA LYS A 164 -17.17 -15.13 -11.24
C LYS A 164 -16.54 -14.12 -12.20
N ALA A 165 -17.32 -13.17 -12.71
CA ALA A 165 -16.81 -12.14 -13.61
C ALA A 165 -15.71 -11.27 -12.94
N LEU A 166 -15.91 -10.87 -11.68
CA LEU A 166 -14.92 -10.11 -10.92
C LEU A 166 -13.64 -10.92 -10.67
N ARG A 167 -13.76 -12.20 -10.30
CA ARG A 167 -12.61 -13.10 -10.13
C ARG A 167 -11.81 -13.23 -11.41
N ASP A 168 -12.48 -13.51 -12.53
CA ASP A 168 -11.81 -13.75 -13.81
C ASP A 168 -11.10 -12.48 -14.30
N ALA A 169 -11.74 -11.32 -14.12
CA ALA A 169 -11.14 -10.02 -14.43
C ALA A 169 -9.93 -9.70 -13.52
N ALA A 170 -10.04 -9.98 -12.22
CA ALA A 170 -8.94 -9.77 -11.28
C ALA A 170 -7.73 -10.67 -11.61
N ILE A 171 -7.95 -11.95 -11.92
CA ILE A 171 -6.88 -12.88 -12.35
C ILE A 171 -6.23 -12.37 -13.64
N ALA A 172 -7.02 -11.94 -14.62
CA ALA A 172 -6.49 -11.39 -15.87
C ALA A 172 -5.63 -10.14 -15.61
N ALA A 173 -6.06 -9.26 -14.70
CA ALA A 173 -5.32 -8.06 -14.33
C ALA A 173 -4.02 -8.39 -13.57
N VAL A 174 -4.01 -9.39 -12.67
CA VAL A 174 -2.77 -9.85 -12.00
C VAL A 174 -1.78 -10.42 -13.03
N LYS A 175 -2.25 -11.23 -13.98
CA LYS A 175 -1.39 -11.77 -15.04
C LYS A 175 -0.80 -10.66 -15.91
N ALA A 176 -1.57 -9.64 -16.24
CA ALA A 176 -1.09 -8.48 -16.99
C ALA A 176 -0.02 -7.71 -16.21
N GLU A 177 -0.25 -7.46 -14.91
CA GLU A 177 0.71 -6.79 -14.03
C GLU A 177 2.01 -7.59 -13.90
N LYS A 178 1.94 -8.91 -13.70
CA LYS A 178 3.14 -9.77 -13.69
C LYS A 178 3.94 -9.65 -14.97
N LYS A 179 3.27 -9.69 -16.12
CA LYS A 179 3.92 -9.52 -17.42
C LYS A 179 4.61 -8.15 -17.55
N GLU A 180 3.96 -7.07 -17.09
CA GLU A 180 4.56 -5.72 -17.07
C GLU A 180 5.80 -5.65 -16.18
N ARG A 181 5.81 -6.37 -15.05
CA ARG A 181 6.97 -6.51 -14.15
C ARG A 181 8.05 -7.46 -14.69
N GLY A 182 7.86 -8.11 -15.84
CA GLY A 182 8.79 -9.11 -16.40
C GLY A 182 8.80 -10.42 -15.60
N ILE A 183 7.74 -10.72 -14.88
CA ILE A 183 7.60 -11.95 -14.09
C ILE A 183 6.88 -12.99 -14.95
N GLU A 184 7.53 -14.14 -15.15
CA GLU A 184 6.92 -15.28 -15.81
C GLU A 184 6.23 -16.19 -14.80
N ASP A 185 4.99 -16.59 -15.08
CA ASP A 185 4.33 -17.64 -14.29
C ASP A 185 5.05 -18.97 -14.59
N SER A 186 5.75 -19.50 -13.59
CA SER A 186 6.57 -20.72 -13.73
C SER A 186 5.79 -22.00 -14.04
N GLY A 187 4.47 -21.95 -14.04
CA GLY A 187 3.58 -23.06 -14.40
C GLY A 187 3.46 -24.19 -13.36
N ASP A 188 4.40 -24.31 -12.42
CA ASP A 188 4.45 -25.41 -11.47
C ASP A 188 3.50 -25.22 -10.28
N ILE A 189 3.12 -23.97 -9.98
CA ILE A 189 2.20 -23.62 -8.90
C ILE A 189 1.08 -22.74 -9.45
N ASP A 190 -0.17 -23.15 -9.23
CA ASP A 190 -1.31 -22.30 -9.54
C ASP A 190 -1.52 -21.29 -8.41
N TRP A 191 -0.88 -20.13 -8.56
CA TRP A 191 -0.99 -19.01 -7.63
C TRP A 191 -2.38 -18.37 -7.57
N TYR A 192 -3.26 -18.67 -8.52
CA TYR A 192 -4.59 -18.06 -8.62
C TYR A 192 -5.69 -18.90 -7.97
N GLN A 193 -5.39 -20.13 -7.54
CA GLN A 193 -6.37 -21.02 -6.90
C GLN A 193 -7.01 -20.43 -5.63
N GLY A 194 -6.31 -19.51 -4.95
CA GLY A 194 -6.82 -18.82 -3.77
C GLY A 194 -7.82 -17.71 -4.09
N ILE A 195 -7.88 -17.23 -5.35
CA ILE A 195 -8.85 -16.22 -5.78
C ILE A 195 -10.15 -16.92 -6.13
N LEU A 196 -11.09 -16.94 -5.17
CA LEU A 196 -12.36 -17.62 -5.34
C LEU A 196 -13.48 -16.62 -5.67
N PRO A 197 -14.54 -17.04 -6.39
CA PRO A 197 -15.69 -16.19 -6.67
C PRO A 197 -16.61 -16.09 -5.44
N ALA A 198 -16.05 -15.55 -4.37
CA ALA A 198 -16.71 -15.28 -3.10
C ALA A 198 -16.21 -13.92 -2.58
N LEU A 199 -17.09 -13.10 -2.02
CA LEU A 199 -16.80 -11.69 -1.73
C LEU A 199 -15.55 -11.48 -0.83
N LEU A 200 -15.35 -12.37 0.14
CA LEU A 200 -14.20 -12.32 1.05
C LEU A 200 -12.96 -13.07 0.56
N LYS A 201 -13.01 -13.64 -0.65
CA LYS A 201 -11.93 -14.47 -1.21
C LYS A 201 -11.51 -14.07 -2.62
N VAL A 202 -12.18 -13.09 -3.21
CA VAL A 202 -11.83 -12.59 -4.56
C VAL A 202 -10.67 -11.59 -4.51
N GLY A 203 -10.31 -11.12 -3.35
CA GLY A 203 -9.29 -10.11 -3.05
C GLY A 203 -9.87 -9.00 -2.18
N ALA A 204 -9.02 -8.20 -1.57
CA ALA A 204 -9.43 -6.96 -0.91
C ALA A 204 -9.76 -5.92 -1.99
N ILE A 205 -10.93 -5.28 -1.89
CA ILE A 205 -11.48 -4.43 -2.97
C ILE A 205 -11.66 -2.99 -2.53
N SER A 206 -11.16 -2.05 -3.32
CA SER A 206 -11.45 -0.62 -3.18
C SER A 206 -12.06 -0.03 -4.46
N LEU A 207 -12.79 1.08 -4.34
CA LEU A 207 -13.22 1.88 -5.47
C LEU A 207 -12.00 2.64 -6.02
N ALA A 208 -11.81 2.64 -7.33
CA ALA A 208 -10.71 3.35 -7.96
C ALA A 208 -11.08 4.83 -8.24
N PRO A 209 -10.11 5.76 -8.21
CA PRO A 209 -10.31 7.12 -8.68
C PRO A 209 -10.78 7.17 -10.13
N SER A 210 -11.50 8.24 -10.50
CA SER A 210 -12.00 8.45 -11.86
C SER A 210 -11.67 9.86 -12.37
N THR A 211 -11.52 9.98 -13.70
CA THR A 211 -11.47 11.27 -14.41
C THR A 211 -12.79 12.01 -14.36
N VAL A 212 -13.89 11.32 -14.06
CA VAL A 212 -15.21 11.92 -13.88
C VAL A 212 -15.47 12.17 -12.40
N ALA A 213 -15.65 13.44 -12.04
CA ALA A 213 -15.92 13.83 -10.66
C ALA A 213 -17.10 13.06 -10.05
N GLY A 214 -16.95 12.59 -8.81
CA GLY A 214 -17.99 11.86 -8.10
C GLY A 214 -18.21 10.41 -8.57
N LYS A 215 -17.39 9.91 -9.48
CA LYS A 215 -17.45 8.54 -9.98
C LYS A 215 -16.26 7.72 -9.55
N SER A 216 -16.38 6.40 -9.73
CA SER A 216 -15.30 5.45 -9.68
C SER A 216 -15.04 4.90 -11.08
N ALA A 217 -13.80 4.85 -11.51
CA ALA A 217 -13.41 4.26 -12.80
C ALA A 217 -13.51 2.74 -12.82
N GLY A 218 -13.65 2.09 -11.67
CA GLY A 218 -13.69 0.65 -11.53
C GLY A 218 -13.31 0.19 -10.13
N LEU A 219 -12.82 -1.02 -10.04
CA LEU A 219 -12.37 -1.63 -8.79
C LEU A 219 -10.86 -1.85 -8.82
N ALA A 220 -10.19 -1.55 -7.71
CA ALA A 220 -8.85 -2.02 -7.45
C ALA A 220 -8.90 -3.25 -6.53
N PHE A 221 -8.14 -4.29 -6.89
CA PHE A 221 -7.98 -5.51 -6.12
C PHE A 221 -6.58 -5.54 -5.53
N HIS A 222 -6.49 -5.76 -4.22
CA HIS A 222 -5.24 -5.74 -3.48
C HIS A 222 -4.94 -7.15 -2.97
N TYR A 223 -3.71 -7.58 -3.17
CA TYR A 223 -3.21 -8.89 -2.77
C TYR A 223 -1.93 -8.73 -1.96
N SER A 224 -1.90 -9.30 -0.77
CA SER A 224 -0.71 -9.37 0.07
C SER A 224 0.37 -10.24 -0.58
N PRO A 225 1.64 -10.11 -0.19
CA PRO A 225 2.68 -11.08 -0.54
C PRO A 225 2.20 -12.51 -0.26
N TYR A 226 2.59 -13.47 -1.08
CA TYR A 226 2.12 -14.85 -1.11
C TYR A 226 0.68 -15.09 -1.60
N ALA A 227 -0.14 -14.07 -1.78
CA ALA A 227 -1.52 -14.29 -2.21
C ALA A 227 -1.64 -14.72 -3.67
N VAL A 228 -0.76 -14.19 -4.54
CA VAL A 228 -0.79 -14.44 -6.00
C VAL A 228 0.59 -14.69 -6.59
N GLY A 229 1.62 -14.87 -5.78
CA GLY A 229 3.01 -15.13 -6.18
C GLY A 229 3.90 -15.31 -4.96
N PRO A 230 5.19 -15.70 -5.12
CA PRO A 230 6.13 -15.81 -4.02
C PRO A 230 6.37 -14.46 -3.32
N TYR A 231 6.87 -14.50 -2.08
CA TYR A 231 7.14 -13.30 -1.27
C TYR A 231 7.99 -12.25 -1.98
N ALA A 232 8.97 -12.69 -2.75
CA ALA A 232 9.89 -11.81 -3.47
C ALA A 232 9.21 -10.92 -4.54
N GLU A 233 8.03 -11.28 -5.01
CA GLU A 233 7.25 -10.46 -5.92
C GLU A 233 6.54 -9.28 -5.21
N GLY A 234 6.46 -9.31 -3.88
CA GLY A 234 5.78 -8.30 -3.08
C GLY A 234 4.26 -8.40 -3.16
N SER A 235 3.61 -7.27 -2.95
CA SER A 235 2.15 -7.13 -3.05
C SER A 235 1.73 -6.76 -4.47
N TYR A 236 0.45 -7.00 -4.75
CA TYR A 236 -0.17 -6.59 -6.01
C TYR A 236 -1.38 -5.71 -5.77
N THR A 237 -1.46 -4.62 -6.52
CA THR A 237 -2.67 -3.81 -6.66
C THR A 237 -3.01 -3.72 -8.13
N VAL A 238 -4.11 -4.35 -8.54
CA VAL A 238 -4.52 -4.43 -9.93
C VAL A 238 -5.86 -3.74 -10.14
N PHE A 239 -6.04 -3.15 -11.30
CA PHE A 239 -7.22 -2.37 -11.65
C PHE A 239 -8.11 -3.13 -12.65
N VAL A 240 -9.41 -3.15 -12.38
CA VAL A 240 -10.44 -3.67 -13.27
C VAL A 240 -11.39 -2.53 -13.63
N PRO A 241 -11.43 -2.09 -14.91
CA PRO A 241 -12.31 -1.01 -15.35
C PRO A 241 -13.78 -1.38 -15.21
N TRP A 242 -14.62 -0.39 -14.91
CA TRP A 242 -16.05 -0.59 -14.64
C TRP A 242 -16.81 -1.20 -15.81
N GLU A 243 -16.39 -0.98 -17.04
CA GLU A 243 -16.98 -1.57 -18.24
C GLU A 243 -16.96 -3.09 -18.21
N THR A 244 -15.91 -3.68 -17.63
CA THR A 244 -15.74 -5.14 -17.53
C THR A 244 -16.88 -5.80 -16.77
N PHE A 245 -17.43 -5.11 -15.76
CA PHE A 245 -18.51 -5.66 -14.91
C PHE A 245 -19.81 -4.86 -15.01
N LYS A 246 -19.92 -3.93 -15.98
CA LYS A 246 -21.09 -3.07 -16.17
C LYS A 246 -22.43 -3.83 -16.23
N ALA A 247 -22.45 -4.99 -16.87
CA ALA A 247 -23.64 -5.82 -17.00
C ALA A 247 -24.20 -6.32 -15.65
N HIS A 248 -23.34 -6.37 -14.62
CA HIS A 248 -23.67 -6.84 -13.27
C HIS A 248 -24.07 -5.72 -12.31
N LEU A 249 -23.94 -4.44 -12.70
CA LEU A 249 -24.21 -3.30 -11.83
C LEU A 249 -25.71 -3.16 -11.53
N SER A 250 -26.01 -2.86 -10.26
CA SER A 250 -27.31 -2.38 -9.82
C SER A 250 -27.54 -0.93 -10.29
N PRO A 251 -28.75 -0.36 -10.16
CA PRO A 251 -28.97 1.06 -10.38
C PRO A 251 -28.04 1.95 -9.54
N GLN A 252 -27.75 1.56 -8.29
CA GLN A 252 -26.80 2.27 -7.41
C GLN A 252 -25.37 2.17 -7.95
N GLY A 253 -24.97 1.01 -8.46
CA GLY A 253 -23.67 0.83 -9.12
C GLY A 253 -23.55 1.71 -10.36
N LEU A 254 -24.54 1.71 -11.25
CA LEU A 254 -24.56 2.57 -12.43
C LEU A 254 -24.49 4.06 -12.08
N ALA A 255 -24.99 4.45 -10.90
CA ALA A 255 -24.89 5.81 -10.42
C ALA A 255 -23.49 6.24 -9.99
N ILE A 256 -22.63 5.30 -9.53
CA ILE A 256 -21.31 5.63 -8.98
C ILE A 256 -20.13 5.27 -9.88
N PHE A 257 -20.29 4.35 -10.83
CA PHE A 257 -19.21 3.98 -11.76
C PHE A 257 -19.27 4.80 -13.05
N GLY A 258 -18.09 5.15 -13.58
CA GLY A 258 -17.93 5.89 -14.84
C GLY A 258 -16.58 6.56 -14.94
N GLY A 259 -16.21 6.95 -16.17
CA GLY A 259 -14.93 7.56 -16.50
C GLY A 259 -13.76 6.58 -16.50
N ASP A 260 -12.57 7.11 -16.75
CA ASP A 260 -11.32 6.36 -16.82
C ASP A 260 -10.49 6.56 -15.56
N ARG A 261 -9.57 5.66 -15.28
CA ARG A 261 -8.60 5.84 -14.21
C ARG A 261 -7.61 6.95 -14.60
N PRO A 262 -7.37 7.96 -13.73
CA PRO A 262 -6.34 8.96 -13.97
C PRO A 262 -4.94 8.31 -14.13
N PRO A 263 -4.08 8.83 -15.03
CA PRO A 263 -2.78 8.24 -15.32
C PRO A 263 -1.81 8.20 -14.13
N ASP A 264 -1.94 9.16 -13.17
CA ASP A 264 -1.01 9.31 -12.04
C ASP A 264 -1.40 8.53 -10.77
N THR A 265 -2.40 7.65 -10.89
CA THR A 265 -2.90 6.87 -9.75
C THR A 265 -2.45 5.42 -9.73
N LYS A 266 -1.34 5.07 -10.39
CA LYS A 266 -0.64 3.82 -10.04
C LYS A 266 -0.13 4.01 -8.61
N PRO A 267 -0.49 3.13 -7.66
CA PRO A 267 0.22 3.12 -6.40
C PRO A 267 1.69 2.83 -6.75
N ASP A 268 2.58 3.67 -6.22
CA ASP A 268 4.00 3.41 -6.32
C ASP A 268 4.24 1.99 -5.81
N ALA A 269 4.89 1.17 -6.63
CA ALA A 269 5.37 -0.12 -6.21
C ALA A 269 6.53 0.16 -5.22
N GLU A 270 6.24 0.10 -3.92
CA GLU A 270 7.27 0.03 -2.88
C GLU A 270 7.85 -1.36 -2.77
#